data_b0c34b94ed63b3eb50b513d4b7283bf6
#
_entry.id   b0c34b94ed63b3eb50b513d4b7283bf6
#
_cell.length_a   1.000
_cell.length_b   1.000
_cell.length_c   1.000
_cell.angle_alpha   90.00
_cell.angle_beta   90.00
_cell.angle_gamma   90.00
#
_symmetry.space_group_name_H-M   'P 1'
#
loop_
_entity.id
_entity.type
_entity.pdbx_description
1 polymer ?
#
loop_
_entity_poly.entity_id
_entity_poly.type
_entity_poly.pdbx_seq_one_letter_code
_entity_poly.pdbx_strand_id
1 'polypeptide(L)'
;MKLSRYIILAGFVCYLFAQKAQATPSPIVAELMREAVNVDTKNLSALIQETTKNNPTIRAAHDRWVAETHVIPQARSLPDPVLIASYFTLDGNKGEEKVLQGLELLGGSQEIPFPGKLYKRWKIAKINASKMDAEYLAVTISIISQLKRKYYDLYFVNKSIEILKHNQALLEILEHKANEKYGSHHAPEQDVFRAKTELARFEMRLVSLQQEQQSLITDINNIVNRDLDINITTPHTLPITPFEHKAEELNDGIKQRSPHLNVRRKNAEKAKESIALNKMAYFADFELEAEHVKDKAIGAVGYQVVLKATLPLYFFDKQNKAVRESVARYHADLEDFQDTYQELGYRVQNAFLIIHRTNKLIKLLESSLLPQAKEALTSSQVAYRTGGVDFLTMLNNLLTLQENEVELEGEIVKHEKQITEIEEVLGIFL
;
A
#
# COMPACT_ATOMS: atom_id res chain seq x y z
N MET A 1 -3.84 32.45 48.74
CA MET A 1 -2.65 32.58 47.89
C MET A 1 -1.80 31.28 47.79
N LYS A 2 -2.37 30.07 47.97
CA LYS A 2 -1.63 28.79 47.84
C LYS A 2 -2.19 27.85 46.72
N LEU A 3 -3.38 28.14 46.15
CA LEU A 3 -3.97 27.33 45.08
C LEU A 3 -3.40 27.64 43.67
N SER A 4 -2.85 28.86 43.45
CA SER A 4 -2.30 29.27 42.14
C SER A 4 -0.99 28.55 41.75
N ARG A 5 -0.24 28.02 42.72
CA ARG A 5 1.05 27.34 42.44
C ARG A 5 0.93 25.90 41.93
N TYR A 6 -0.19 25.21 42.21
CA TYR A 6 -0.38 23.81 41.77
C TYR A 6 -0.94 23.70 40.35
N ILE A 7 -1.67 24.72 39.89
CA ILE A 7 -2.20 24.76 38.51
C ILE A 7 -1.07 25.03 37.49
N ILE A 8 -0.07 25.83 37.88
CA ILE A 8 1.09 26.12 37.01
C ILE A 8 2.06 24.92 36.93
N LEU A 9 2.15 24.09 37.96
CA LEU A 9 2.99 22.88 37.91
C LEU A 9 2.37 21.76 37.06
N ALA A 10 1.05 21.63 37.03
CA ALA A 10 0.35 20.67 36.17
C ALA A 10 0.48 21.04 34.66
N GLY A 11 0.45 22.36 34.33
CA GLY A 11 0.63 22.81 32.97
C GLY A 11 2.07 22.65 32.44
N PHE A 12 3.08 22.67 33.32
CA PHE A 12 4.50 22.55 32.92
C PHE A 12 4.95 21.10 32.72
N VAL A 13 4.29 20.14 33.39
CA VAL A 13 4.57 18.70 33.20
C VAL A 13 4.00 18.19 31.86
N CYS A 14 2.88 18.75 31.38
CA CYS A 14 2.34 18.39 30.05
C CYS A 14 3.19 18.93 28.88
N TYR A 15 4.00 19.97 29.08
CA TYR A 15 4.80 20.56 27.99
C TYR A 15 6.14 19.84 27.76
N LEU A 16 6.62 19.02 28.70
CA LEU A 16 7.89 18.30 28.59
C LEU A 16 7.81 16.92 27.92
N PHE A 17 6.60 16.43 27.59
CA PHE A 17 6.41 15.16 26.91
C PHE A 17 6.15 15.24 25.40
N ALA A 18 6.22 16.42 24.81
CA ALA A 18 6.17 16.61 23.34
C ALA A 18 7.57 16.46 22.70
N GLN A 19 8.41 15.54 23.18
CA GLN A 19 9.52 15.04 22.35
C GLN A 19 8.92 14.16 21.26
N LYS A 20 9.07 14.61 19.99
CA LYS A 20 8.87 13.78 18.80
C LYS A 20 9.65 12.47 18.97
N ALA A 21 8.98 11.43 19.45
CA ALA A 21 9.45 10.09 19.23
C ALA A 21 9.32 9.87 17.71
N GLN A 22 10.42 10.05 16.99
CA GLN A 22 10.54 9.51 15.64
C GLN A 22 10.43 7.99 15.81
N ALA A 23 9.24 7.46 15.55
CA ALA A 23 9.05 6.03 15.55
C ALA A 23 9.97 5.48 14.44
N THR A 24 10.95 4.68 14.85
CA THR A 24 11.78 3.93 13.92
C THR A 24 10.86 3.00 13.13
N PRO A 25 11.04 2.87 11.81
CA PRO A 25 10.24 1.93 11.03
C PRO A 25 10.31 0.54 11.66
N SER A 26 9.23 -0.24 11.53
CA SER A 26 9.21 -1.64 11.94
C SER A 26 10.46 -2.35 11.39
N PRO A 27 11.12 -3.23 12.18
CA PRO A 27 12.32 -3.96 11.74
C PRO A 27 12.12 -4.64 10.38
N ILE A 28 10.92 -5.16 10.13
CA ILE A 28 10.54 -5.82 8.87
C ILE A 28 10.53 -4.83 7.71
N VAL A 29 9.97 -3.64 7.89
CA VAL A 29 9.96 -2.59 6.85
C VAL A 29 11.37 -2.06 6.58
N ALA A 30 12.21 -1.94 7.63
CA ALA A 30 13.60 -1.52 7.48
C ALA A 30 14.44 -2.57 6.73
N GLU A 31 14.17 -3.86 6.91
CA GLU A 31 14.82 -4.96 6.19
C GLU A 31 14.41 -4.99 4.72
N LEU A 32 13.12 -4.91 4.45
CA LEU A 32 12.59 -4.80 3.08
C LEU A 32 13.08 -3.56 2.32
N MET A 33 13.21 -2.42 3.01
CA MET A 33 13.82 -1.23 2.41
C MET A 33 15.29 -1.45 2.03
N ARG A 34 16.04 -2.28 2.76
CA ARG A 34 17.42 -2.65 2.39
C ARG A 34 17.46 -3.58 1.18
N GLU A 35 16.55 -4.53 1.08
CA GLU A 35 16.43 -5.43 -0.08
C GLU A 35 16.02 -4.66 -1.33
N ALA A 36 15.04 -3.73 -1.24
CA ALA A 36 14.60 -2.89 -2.35
C ALA A 36 15.71 -2.01 -2.96
N VAL A 37 16.74 -1.69 -2.17
CA VAL A 37 17.90 -0.86 -2.61
C VAL A 37 18.89 -1.68 -3.43
N ASN A 38 18.86 -2.99 -3.36
CA ASN A 38 19.74 -3.89 -4.09
C ASN A 38 19.31 -4.17 -5.55
N VAL A 39 18.25 -3.49 -6.03
CA VAL A 39 17.81 -3.61 -7.43
C VAL A 39 18.88 -3.06 -8.36
N ASP A 40 19.22 -3.83 -9.39
CA ASP A 40 20.38 -3.66 -10.30
C ASP A 40 20.43 -2.36 -11.12
N THR A 41 19.43 -1.49 -11.01
CA THR A 41 19.42 -0.18 -11.67
C THR A 41 19.55 0.95 -10.66
N LYS A 42 20.71 1.61 -10.59
CA LYS A 42 20.98 2.73 -9.66
C LYS A 42 19.88 3.79 -9.65
N ASN A 43 19.24 4.05 -10.78
CA ASN A 43 18.18 5.05 -10.90
C ASN A 43 16.86 4.58 -10.24
N LEU A 44 16.46 3.32 -10.44
CA LEU A 44 15.24 2.77 -9.86
C LEU A 44 15.36 2.64 -8.33
N SER A 45 16.51 2.17 -7.84
CA SER A 45 16.75 2.05 -6.40
C SER A 45 16.74 3.42 -5.69
N ALA A 46 17.26 4.47 -6.33
CA ALA A 46 17.18 5.84 -5.81
C ALA A 46 15.73 6.34 -5.76
N LEU A 47 14.93 6.08 -6.79
CA LEU A 47 13.51 6.44 -6.83
C LEU A 47 12.71 5.69 -5.75
N ILE A 48 13.00 4.42 -5.50
CA ILE A 48 12.37 3.64 -4.43
C ILE A 48 12.69 4.26 -3.05
N GLN A 49 13.95 4.60 -2.78
CA GLN A 49 14.35 5.26 -1.53
C GLN A 49 13.65 6.60 -1.34
N GLU A 50 13.61 7.41 -2.40
CA GLU A 50 12.94 8.72 -2.36
C GLU A 50 11.43 8.55 -2.12
N THR A 51 10.78 7.60 -2.80
CA THR A 51 9.35 7.29 -2.63
C THR A 51 9.03 6.85 -1.22
N THR A 52 9.79 5.93 -0.65
CA THR A 52 9.56 5.45 0.72
C THR A 52 9.68 6.54 1.77
N LYS A 53 10.50 7.56 1.52
CA LYS A 53 10.70 8.69 2.41
C LYS A 53 9.64 9.79 2.23
N ASN A 54 9.26 10.08 0.99
CA ASN A 54 8.51 11.29 0.65
C ASN A 54 7.02 11.03 0.38
N ASN A 55 6.64 9.80 -0.01
CA ASN A 55 5.26 9.50 -0.41
C ASN A 55 4.27 9.69 0.76
N PRO A 56 3.24 10.55 0.61
CA PRO A 56 2.31 10.87 1.69
C PRO A 56 1.45 9.69 2.10
N THR A 57 1.13 8.75 1.19
CA THR A 57 0.32 7.56 1.48
C THR A 57 1.08 6.61 2.40
N ILE A 58 2.37 6.40 2.15
CA ILE A 58 3.25 5.59 3.01
C ILE A 58 3.38 6.23 4.39
N ARG A 59 3.60 7.55 4.45
CA ARG A 59 3.70 8.29 5.72
C ARG A 59 2.40 8.23 6.51
N ALA A 60 1.26 8.38 5.85
CA ALA A 60 -0.05 8.28 6.50
C ALA A 60 -0.31 6.87 7.06
N ALA A 61 0.09 5.82 6.35
CA ALA A 61 -0.01 4.44 6.84
C ALA A 61 0.88 4.20 8.06
N HIS A 62 2.12 4.72 8.04
CA HIS A 62 3.03 4.71 9.19
C HIS A 62 2.43 5.42 10.41
N ASP A 63 1.89 6.63 10.23
CA ASP A 63 1.34 7.41 11.34
C ASP A 63 0.08 6.74 11.93
N ARG A 64 -0.74 6.06 11.11
CA ARG A 64 -1.85 5.22 11.59
C ARG A 64 -1.36 4.06 12.45
N TRP A 65 -0.29 3.38 12.03
CA TRP A 65 0.33 2.33 12.85
C TRP A 65 0.83 2.90 14.18
N VAL A 66 1.54 4.02 14.17
CA VAL A 66 2.03 4.70 15.39
C VAL A 66 0.87 5.07 16.30
N ALA A 67 -0.22 5.64 15.76
CA ALA A 67 -1.42 5.98 16.53
C ALA A 67 -1.99 4.75 17.27
N GLU A 68 -2.11 3.61 16.60
CA GLU A 68 -2.62 2.38 17.21
C GLU A 68 -1.67 1.81 18.28
N THR A 69 -0.35 2.04 18.19
CA THR A 69 0.56 1.64 19.26
C THR A 69 0.28 2.40 20.57
N HIS A 70 -0.16 3.66 20.48
CA HIS A 70 -0.56 4.47 21.62
C HIS A 70 -1.91 4.08 22.21
N VAL A 71 -2.77 3.35 21.48
CA VAL A 71 -4.02 2.79 22.01
C VAL A 71 -3.77 1.62 22.97
N ILE A 72 -2.66 0.89 22.80
CA ILE A 72 -2.34 -0.30 23.62
C ILE A 72 -2.30 0.00 25.13
N PRO A 73 -1.57 1.01 25.64
CA PRO A 73 -1.58 1.36 27.05
C PRO A 73 -2.94 1.89 27.52
N GLN A 74 -3.66 2.65 26.69
CA GLN A 74 -5.00 3.16 27.03
C GLN A 74 -6.00 2.03 27.25
N ALA A 75 -5.97 1.00 26.41
CA ALA A 75 -6.90 -0.13 26.47
C ALA A 75 -6.78 -1.00 27.73
N ARG A 76 -5.67 -0.93 28.45
CA ARG A 76 -5.45 -1.63 29.75
C ARG A 76 -5.66 -0.74 30.96
N SER A 77 -5.76 0.58 30.76
CA SER A 77 -5.95 1.51 31.88
C SER A 77 -7.37 1.41 32.43
N LEU A 78 -7.51 1.66 33.72
CA LEU A 78 -8.83 1.87 34.32
C LEU A 78 -9.48 3.12 33.71
N PRO A 79 -10.82 3.18 33.65
CA PRO A 79 -11.51 4.43 33.37
C PRO A 79 -11.08 5.54 34.33
N ASP A 80 -11.19 6.80 33.90
CA ASP A 80 -10.80 7.92 34.73
C ASP A 80 -11.69 8.00 35.99
N PRO A 81 -11.12 8.36 37.16
CA PRO A 81 -11.91 8.56 38.36
C PRO A 81 -12.86 9.77 38.22
N VAL A 82 -14.06 9.65 38.75
CA VAL A 82 -15.04 10.73 38.75
C VAL A 82 -15.00 11.43 40.11
N LEU A 83 -14.85 12.76 40.10
CA LEU A 83 -15.02 13.59 41.31
C LEU A 83 -16.51 13.90 41.53
N ILE A 84 -16.98 13.61 42.72
CA ILE A 84 -18.36 13.83 43.14
C ILE A 84 -18.40 14.99 44.12
N ALA A 85 -19.17 16.01 43.81
CA ALA A 85 -19.47 17.12 44.74
C ALA A 85 -20.94 17.41 44.70
N SER A 86 -21.64 17.23 45.82
CA SER A 86 -23.07 17.52 45.89
C SER A 86 -23.42 18.26 47.17
N TYR A 87 -24.48 19.04 47.09
CA TYR A 87 -25.04 19.79 48.20
C TYR A 87 -26.56 19.54 48.24
N PHE A 88 -27.02 19.03 49.36
CA PHE A 88 -28.42 18.73 49.59
C PHE A 88 -29.02 19.67 50.65
N THR A 89 -30.17 20.26 50.38
CA THR A 89 -31.00 20.92 51.38
C THR A 89 -32.25 20.07 51.57
N LEU A 90 -32.47 19.59 52.81
CA LEU A 90 -33.73 18.97 53.17
C LEU A 90 -34.59 19.99 53.93
N ASP A 91 -35.77 20.28 53.40
CA ASP A 91 -36.77 21.12 54.09
C ASP A 91 -37.58 20.21 55.01
N GLY A 92 -37.22 20.21 56.28
CA GLY A 92 -37.88 19.42 57.31
C GLY A 92 -38.87 20.29 58.11
N ASN A 93 -40.14 20.02 58.02
CA ASN A 93 -41.14 20.66 58.83
C ASN A 93 -41.26 19.95 60.20
N LYS A 94 -40.50 20.40 61.20
CA LYS A 94 -40.68 20.00 62.58
C LYS A 94 -41.26 21.19 63.40
N GLY A 95 -42.54 21.32 63.47
CA GLY A 95 -43.18 22.37 64.23
C GLY A 95 -43.05 23.77 63.61
N GLU A 96 -43.08 24.83 64.39
CA GLU A 96 -43.02 26.22 63.88
C GLU A 96 -41.59 26.70 63.39
N GLU A 97 -40.54 25.90 63.46
CA GLU A 97 -39.20 26.25 62.96
C GLU A 97 -38.88 25.49 61.70
N LYS A 98 -38.59 26.20 60.60
CA LYS A 98 -37.99 25.65 59.38
C LYS A 98 -36.50 25.34 59.62
N VAL A 99 -36.24 24.07 59.83
CA VAL A 99 -34.80 23.62 59.88
C VAL A 99 -34.33 23.26 58.47
N LEU A 100 -33.58 24.16 57.88
CA LEU A 100 -32.83 23.87 56.63
C LEU A 100 -31.61 23.02 56.99
N GLN A 101 -31.68 21.71 56.71
CA GLN A 101 -30.54 20.82 56.85
C GLN A 101 -29.73 20.82 55.56
N GLY A 102 -28.45 21.21 55.60
CA GLY A 102 -27.53 21.20 54.48
C GLY A 102 -26.54 20.03 54.62
N LEU A 103 -26.58 19.09 53.69
CA LEU A 103 -25.62 18.01 53.54
C LEU A 103 -24.64 18.38 52.44
N GLU A 104 -23.34 18.42 52.75
CA GLU A 104 -22.25 18.55 51.78
C GLU A 104 -21.59 17.18 51.60
N LEU A 105 -21.50 16.72 50.35
CA LEU A 105 -20.81 15.51 49.99
C LEU A 105 -19.67 15.89 49.06
N LEU A 106 -18.46 15.40 49.36
CA LEU A 106 -17.28 15.52 48.52
C LEU A 106 -16.59 14.16 48.45
N GLY A 107 -16.52 13.60 47.29
CA GLY A 107 -15.97 12.26 47.13
C GLY A 107 -15.45 11.98 45.72
N GLY A 108 -15.21 10.72 45.46
CA GLY A 108 -14.86 10.25 44.15
C GLY A 108 -15.28 8.81 43.94
N SER A 109 -15.53 8.48 42.68
CA SER A 109 -15.80 7.10 42.28
C SER A 109 -14.79 6.59 41.25
N GLN A 110 -14.55 5.28 41.29
CA GLN A 110 -13.68 4.57 40.34
C GLN A 110 -14.44 3.35 39.81
N GLU A 111 -14.62 3.32 38.50
CA GLU A 111 -15.11 2.12 37.81
C GLU A 111 -13.99 1.04 37.74
N ILE A 112 -14.35 -0.18 38.12
CA ILE A 112 -13.47 -1.36 38.09
C ILE A 112 -14.18 -2.41 37.22
N PRO A 113 -13.81 -2.49 35.92
CA PRO A 113 -14.35 -3.50 35.03
C PRO A 113 -14.10 -4.91 35.55
N PHE A 114 -15.00 -5.85 35.22
CA PHE A 114 -14.85 -7.25 35.63
C PHE A 114 -13.43 -7.77 35.28
N PRO A 115 -12.78 -8.52 36.19
CA PRO A 115 -11.44 -9.04 35.99
C PRO A 115 -11.28 -9.75 34.64
N GLY A 116 -10.27 -9.33 33.86
CA GLY A 116 -10.00 -9.84 32.52
C GLY A 116 -10.55 -9.00 31.37
N LYS A 117 -11.56 -8.13 31.57
CA LYS A 117 -12.05 -7.24 30.48
C LYS A 117 -10.94 -6.30 29.98
N LEU A 118 -10.19 -5.68 30.88
CA LEU A 118 -9.04 -4.82 30.52
C LEU A 118 -7.94 -5.59 29.79
N TYR A 119 -7.67 -6.83 30.22
CA TYR A 119 -6.72 -7.69 29.52
C TYR A 119 -7.18 -8.02 28.09
N LYS A 120 -8.46 -8.31 27.89
CA LYS A 120 -9.02 -8.56 26.55
C LYS A 120 -9.02 -7.31 25.70
N ARG A 121 -9.36 -6.14 26.23
CA ARG A 121 -9.25 -4.85 25.53
C ARG A 121 -7.82 -4.58 25.10
N TRP A 122 -6.86 -4.76 26.01
CA TRP A 122 -5.43 -4.66 25.72
C TRP A 122 -4.99 -5.62 24.60
N LYS A 123 -5.43 -6.89 24.66
CA LYS A 123 -5.08 -7.90 23.65
C LYS A 123 -5.63 -7.53 22.26
N ILE A 124 -6.87 -7.06 22.21
CA ILE A 124 -7.52 -6.56 20.98
C ILE A 124 -6.74 -5.36 20.42
N ALA A 125 -6.38 -4.40 21.25
CA ALA A 125 -5.58 -3.23 20.84
C ALA A 125 -4.19 -3.64 20.31
N LYS A 126 -3.53 -4.60 20.96
CA LYS A 126 -2.23 -5.15 20.50
C LYS A 126 -2.36 -5.83 19.13
N ILE A 127 -3.41 -6.62 18.90
CA ILE A 127 -3.66 -7.26 17.60
C ILE A 127 -3.96 -6.18 16.54
N ASN A 128 -4.73 -5.15 16.90
CA ASN A 128 -5.03 -4.04 15.99
C ASN A 128 -3.79 -3.26 15.59
N ALA A 129 -2.89 -2.96 16.51
CA ALA A 129 -1.60 -2.35 16.21
C ALA A 129 -0.73 -3.24 15.30
N SER A 130 -0.70 -4.56 15.53
CA SER A 130 -0.02 -5.52 14.65
C SER A 130 -0.67 -5.62 13.26
N LYS A 131 -2.01 -5.45 13.16
CA LYS A 131 -2.71 -5.33 11.87
C LYS A 131 -2.29 -4.08 11.13
N MET A 132 -2.20 -2.92 11.81
CA MET A 132 -1.77 -1.66 11.18
C MET A 132 -0.31 -1.70 10.72
N ASP A 133 0.57 -2.43 11.41
CA ASP A 133 1.93 -2.71 10.96
C ASP A 133 1.94 -3.49 9.64
N ALA A 134 1.15 -4.56 9.56
CA ALA A 134 0.99 -5.34 8.32
C ALA A 134 0.38 -4.50 7.18
N GLU A 135 -0.56 -3.60 7.49
CA GLU A 135 -1.18 -2.70 6.54
C GLU A 135 -0.19 -1.63 6.03
N TYR A 136 0.63 -1.07 6.93
CA TYR A 136 1.73 -0.18 6.54
C TYR A 136 2.70 -0.85 5.58
N LEU A 137 3.07 -2.11 5.84
CA LEU A 137 3.91 -2.92 4.96
C LEU A 137 3.24 -3.16 3.61
N ALA A 138 1.97 -3.58 3.59
CA ALA A 138 1.20 -3.82 2.38
C ALA A 138 1.11 -2.57 1.49
N VAL A 139 0.81 -1.41 2.09
CA VAL A 139 0.77 -0.12 1.39
C VAL A 139 2.13 0.25 0.82
N THR A 140 3.20 0.08 1.60
CA THR A 140 4.57 0.40 1.16
C THR A 140 4.97 -0.42 -0.06
N ILE A 141 4.74 -1.74 -0.03
CA ILE A 141 5.05 -2.63 -1.15
C ILE A 141 4.19 -2.31 -2.36
N SER A 142 2.90 -2.06 -2.19
CA SER A 142 2.01 -1.71 -3.29
C SER A 142 2.43 -0.42 -4.00
N ILE A 143 2.85 0.62 -3.27
CA ILE A 143 3.36 1.87 -3.84
C ILE A 143 4.70 1.64 -4.58
N ILE A 144 5.61 0.85 -4.01
CA ILE A 144 6.87 0.49 -4.68
C ILE A 144 6.59 -0.31 -5.96
N SER A 145 5.68 -1.26 -5.93
CA SER A 145 5.30 -2.05 -7.10
C SER A 145 4.65 -1.19 -8.19
N GLN A 146 3.83 -0.22 -7.79
CA GLN A 146 3.27 0.76 -8.72
C GLN A 146 4.38 1.60 -9.38
N LEU A 147 5.36 2.06 -8.60
CA LEU A 147 6.52 2.80 -9.11
C LEU A 147 7.33 1.96 -10.10
N LYS A 148 7.66 0.70 -9.75
CA LYS A 148 8.40 -0.24 -10.63
C LYS A 148 7.68 -0.44 -11.95
N ARG A 149 6.36 -0.71 -11.91
CA ARG A 149 5.55 -0.88 -13.13
C ARG A 149 5.58 0.35 -14.03
N LYS A 150 5.43 1.56 -13.47
CA LYS A 150 5.51 2.81 -14.23
C LYS A 150 6.92 3.09 -14.79
N TYR A 151 7.95 2.73 -14.03
CA TYR A 151 9.34 2.86 -14.48
C TYR A 151 9.65 1.92 -15.67
N TYR A 152 9.15 0.69 -15.66
CA TYR A 152 9.29 -0.24 -16.76
C TYR A 152 8.49 0.20 -18.00
N ASP A 153 7.32 0.81 -17.81
CA ASP A 153 6.57 1.44 -18.91
C ASP A 153 7.35 2.60 -19.53
N LEU A 154 7.99 3.45 -18.71
CA LEU A 154 8.84 4.53 -19.19
C LEU A 154 10.06 3.99 -19.96
N TYR A 155 10.69 2.92 -19.47
CA TYR A 155 11.76 2.23 -20.19
C TYR A 155 11.28 1.77 -21.57
N PHE A 156 10.14 1.09 -21.64
CA PHE A 156 9.58 0.61 -22.90
C PHE A 156 9.32 1.74 -23.91
N VAL A 157 8.73 2.84 -23.45
CA VAL A 157 8.45 4.01 -24.30
C VAL A 157 9.75 4.64 -24.79
N ASN A 158 10.76 4.81 -23.93
CA ASN A 158 12.07 5.34 -24.32
C ASN A 158 12.74 4.45 -25.37
N LYS A 159 12.69 3.14 -25.19
CA LYS A 159 13.25 2.16 -26.12
C LYS A 159 12.50 2.16 -27.46
N SER A 160 11.17 2.24 -27.42
CA SER A 160 10.34 2.36 -28.61
C SER A 160 10.65 3.63 -29.42
N ILE A 161 10.89 4.75 -28.76
CA ILE A 161 11.34 6.00 -29.40
C ILE A 161 12.71 5.83 -30.06
N GLU A 162 13.66 5.19 -29.35
CA GLU A 162 15.00 4.91 -29.87
C GLU A 162 14.95 4.05 -31.16
N ILE A 163 14.21 2.92 -31.09
CA ILE A 163 14.02 2.00 -32.20
C ILE A 163 13.35 2.71 -33.38
N LEU A 164 12.27 3.47 -33.11
CA LEU A 164 11.52 4.16 -34.14
C LEU A 164 12.35 5.24 -34.85
N LYS A 165 13.15 6.02 -34.11
CA LYS A 165 14.09 7.02 -34.70
C LYS A 165 15.17 6.36 -35.55
N HIS A 166 15.71 5.23 -35.10
CA HIS A 166 16.71 4.48 -35.88
C HIS A 166 16.08 3.98 -37.19
N ASN A 167 14.88 3.41 -37.16
CA ASN A 167 14.20 2.90 -38.35
C ASN A 167 13.69 4.04 -39.24
N GLN A 168 13.32 5.20 -38.69
CA GLN A 168 13.01 6.40 -39.45
C GLN A 168 14.22 6.84 -40.31
N ALA A 169 15.39 6.93 -39.72
CA ALA A 169 16.62 7.29 -40.46
C ALA A 169 16.94 6.28 -41.58
N LEU A 170 16.71 4.99 -41.35
CA LEU A 170 16.85 3.97 -42.41
C LEU A 170 15.83 4.18 -43.54
N LEU A 171 14.58 4.49 -43.19
CA LEU A 171 13.50 4.72 -44.16
C LEU A 171 13.72 5.99 -44.97
N GLU A 172 14.31 7.05 -44.41
CA GLU A 172 14.74 8.27 -45.13
C GLU A 172 15.78 7.94 -46.20
N ILE A 173 16.77 7.06 -45.85
CA ILE A 173 17.74 6.58 -46.84
C ILE A 173 17.07 5.78 -47.95
N LEU A 174 16.07 4.96 -47.63
CA LEU A 174 15.34 4.16 -48.61
C LEU A 174 14.43 5.04 -49.52
N GLU A 175 13.79 6.07 -48.93
CA GLU A 175 13.05 7.07 -49.70
C GLU A 175 13.92 7.79 -50.72
N HIS A 176 15.09 8.25 -50.30
CA HIS A 176 16.04 8.92 -51.20
C HIS A 176 16.45 8.01 -52.37
N LYS A 177 16.76 6.72 -52.07
CA LYS A 177 17.04 5.74 -53.13
C LYS A 177 15.90 5.45 -54.06
N ALA A 178 14.65 5.40 -53.55
CA ALA A 178 13.46 5.24 -54.38
C ALA A 178 13.28 6.45 -55.29
N ASN A 179 13.52 7.66 -54.81
CA ASN A 179 13.44 8.90 -55.57
C ASN A 179 14.51 8.99 -56.68
N GLU A 180 15.77 8.56 -56.38
CA GLU A 180 16.86 8.46 -57.40
C GLU A 180 16.49 7.48 -58.54
N LYS A 181 15.95 6.30 -58.17
CA LYS A 181 15.50 5.31 -59.17
C LYS A 181 14.30 5.80 -60.00
N TYR A 182 13.37 6.52 -59.39
CA TYR A 182 12.26 7.16 -60.11
C TYR A 182 12.77 8.20 -61.09
N GLY A 183 13.68 9.09 -60.70
CA GLY A 183 14.31 10.08 -61.56
C GLY A 183 15.09 9.47 -62.76
N SER A 184 15.61 8.25 -62.60
CA SER A 184 16.25 7.48 -63.64
C SER A 184 15.33 6.53 -64.45
N HIS A 185 14.02 6.57 -64.21
CA HIS A 185 12.96 5.71 -64.84
C HIS A 185 13.13 4.19 -64.51
N HIS A 186 13.76 3.85 -63.38
CA HIS A 186 13.97 2.47 -62.93
C HIS A 186 13.02 2.06 -61.78
N ALA A 187 12.17 2.94 -61.29
CA ALA A 187 11.15 2.64 -60.29
C ALA A 187 9.86 3.50 -60.51
N PRO A 188 8.69 3.03 -60.13
CA PRO A 188 7.45 3.80 -60.22
C PRO A 188 7.41 4.90 -59.13
N GLU A 189 6.77 6.04 -59.43
CA GLU A 189 6.57 7.14 -58.47
C GLU A 189 5.84 6.70 -57.20
N GLN A 190 5.02 5.65 -57.31
CA GLN A 190 4.29 5.02 -56.20
C GLN A 190 5.21 4.61 -55.03
N ASP A 191 6.45 4.17 -55.33
CA ASP A 191 7.40 3.74 -54.29
C ASP A 191 7.84 4.91 -53.39
N VAL A 192 8.03 6.09 -54.02
CA VAL A 192 8.37 7.34 -53.33
C VAL A 192 7.21 7.78 -52.40
N PHE A 193 5.98 7.75 -52.92
CA PHE A 193 4.82 8.11 -52.09
C PHE A 193 4.57 7.14 -50.95
N ARG A 194 4.84 5.84 -51.13
CA ARG A 194 4.79 4.85 -50.05
C ARG A 194 5.80 5.15 -48.96
N ALA A 195 7.06 5.42 -49.33
CA ALA A 195 8.10 5.79 -48.35
C ALA A 195 7.71 7.03 -47.58
N LYS A 196 7.25 8.09 -48.24
CA LYS A 196 6.78 9.33 -47.60
C LYS A 196 5.59 9.10 -46.67
N THR A 197 4.64 8.23 -47.07
CA THR A 197 3.51 7.86 -46.20
C THR A 197 3.96 7.15 -44.91
N GLU A 198 4.88 6.20 -45.02
CA GLU A 198 5.43 5.51 -43.83
C GLU A 198 6.27 6.44 -42.93
N LEU A 199 7.03 7.38 -43.53
CA LEU A 199 7.74 8.42 -42.75
C LEU A 199 6.75 9.27 -41.95
N ALA A 200 5.66 9.71 -42.56
CA ALA A 200 4.61 10.47 -41.88
C ALA A 200 3.94 9.63 -40.74
N ARG A 201 3.76 8.32 -40.94
CA ARG A 201 3.24 7.41 -39.89
C ARG A 201 4.24 7.29 -38.74
N PHE A 202 5.54 7.19 -39.03
CA PHE A 202 6.56 7.15 -37.99
C PHE A 202 6.57 8.45 -37.18
N GLU A 203 6.43 9.60 -37.85
CA GLU A 203 6.36 10.89 -37.18
C GLU A 203 5.13 11.00 -36.26
N MET A 204 3.95 10.58 -36.72
CA MET A 204 2.73 10.50 -35.89
C MET A 204 2.94 9.60 -34.65
N ARG A 205 3.59 8.45 -34.81
CA ARG A 205 3.86 7.53 -33.71
C ARG A 205 4.88 8.10 -32.73
N LEU A 206 5.90 8.82 -33.21
CA LEU A 206 6.87 9.53 -32.35
C LEU A 206 6.20 10.60 -31.50
N VAL A 207 5.31 11.41 -32.07
CA VAL A 207 4.54 12.41 -31.31
C VAL A 207 3.72 11.76 -30.19
N SER A 208 3.07 10.64 -30.49
CA SER A 208 2.26 9.89 -29.49
C SER A 208 3.16 9.31 -28.38
N LEU A 209 4.28 8.70 -28.72
CA LEU A 209 5.22 8.14 -27.75
C LEU A 209 5.88 9.22 -26.88
N GLN A 210 6.19 10.39 -27.43
CA GLN A 210 6.72 11.54 -26.68
C GLN A 210 5.71 12.06 -25.67
N GLN A 211 4.42 12.13 -26.02
CA GLN A 211 3.36 12.51 -25.08
C GLN A 211 3.23 11.45 -23.98
N GLU A 212 3.25 10.15 -24.30
CA GLU A 212 3.19 9.06 -23.34
C GLU A 212 4.39 9.09 -22.39
N GLN A 213 5.59 9.36 -22.91
CA GLN A 213 6.81 9.54 -22.11
C GLN A 213 6.63 10.64 -21.06
N GLN A 214 6.12 11.81 -21.45
CA GLN A 214 5.89 12.91 -20.51
C GLN A 214 4.83 12.56 -19.45
N SER A 215 3.77 11.86 -19.86
CA SER A 215 2.75 11.39 -18.93
C SER A 215 3.32 10.43 -17.89
N LEU A 216 4.16 9.47 -18.30
CA LEU A 216 4.81 8.52 -17.38
C LEU A 216 5.82 9.20 -16.45
N ILE A 217 6.57 10.19 -16.93
CA ILE A 217 7.47 11.00 -16.09
C ILE A 217 6.64 11.73 -15.01
N THR A 218 5.54 12.35 -15.38
CA THR A 218 4.62 13.02 -14.46
C THR A 218 4.04 12.03 -13.44
N ASP A 219 3.59 10.84 -13.86
CA ASP A 219 3.06 9.79 -12.98
C ASP A 219 4.11 9.34 -11.94
N ILE A 220 5.35 9.08 -12.38
CA ILE A 220 6.43 8.65 -11.50
C ILE A 220 6.77 9.76 -10.49
N ASN A 221 6.90 11.00 -10.95
CA ASN A 221 7.18 12.14 -10.07
C ASN A 221 6.06 12.37 -9.05
N ASN A 222 4.80 12.15 -9.43
CA ASN A 222 3.66 12.18 -8.51
C ASN A 222 3.73 11.07 -7.46
N ILE A 223 4.11 9.84 -7.85
CA ILE A 223 4.30 8.72 -6.89
C ILE A 223 5.44 9.03 -5.91
N VAL A 224 6.53 9.59 -6.40
CA VAL A 224 7.69 10.00 -5.58
C VAL A 224 7.37 11.22 -4.68
N ASN A 225 6.34 11.99 -5.03
CA ASN A 225 5.96 13.25 -4.38
C ASN A 225 7.03 14.33 -4.50
N ARG A 226 7.38 14.68 -5.74
CA ARG A 226 8.32 15.76 -6.10
C ARG A 226 7.78 16.55 -7.29
N ASP A 227 8.51 17.58 -7.73
CA ASP A 227 8.11 18.41 -8.88
C ASP A 227 7.90 17.55 -10.13
N LEU A 228 6.76 17.77 -10.83
CA LEU A 228 6.25 16.88 -11.87
C LEU A 228 7.10 16.84 -13.14
N ASP A 229 7.95 17.86 -13.36
CA ASP A 229 8.74 18.04 -14.57
C ASP A 229 10.18 17.49 -14.45
N ILE A 230 10.54 16.90 -13.31
CA ILE A 230 11.88 16.34 -13.12
C ILE A 230 12.09 15.18 -14.08
N ASN A 231 13.13 15.29 -14.92
CA ASN A 231 13.45 14.26 -15.89
C ASN A 231 13.91 12.97 -15.21
N ILE A 232 13.52 11.83 -15.79
CA ILE A 232 13.84 10.50 -15.31
C ILE A 232 14.56 9.75 -16.41
N THR A 233 15.77 9.28 -16.11
CA THR A 233 16.56 8.48 -17.04
C THR A 233 16.33 6.99 -16.80
N THR A 234 16.22 6.24 -17.88
CA THR A 234 16.16 4.78 -17.87
C THR A 234 17.47 4.18 -18.41
N PRO A 235 17.82 2.94 -18.06
CA PRO A 235 19.03 2.28 -18.62
C PRO A 235 18.86 2.02 -20.11
N HIS A 236 19.96 1.79 -20.82
CA HIS A 236 19.93 1.41 -22.25
C HIS A 236 19.37 -0.01 -22.46
N THR A 237 19.66 -0.91 -21.54
CA THR A 237 19.16 -2.29 -21.54
C THR A 237 18.62 -2.63 -20.17
N LEU A 238 17.44 -3.24 -20.12
CA LEU A 238 16.86 -3.74 -18.89
C LEU A 238 17.37 -5.17 -18.66
N PRO A 239 18.03 -5.45 -17.53
CA PRO A 239 18.40 -6.83 -17.20
C PRO A 239 17.14 -7.67 -17.01
N ILE A 240 17.17 -8.91 -17.46
CA ILE A 240 16.08 -9.87 -17.26
C ILE A 240 16.35 -10.59 -15.94
N THR A 241 15.46 -10.43 -14.99
CA THR A 241 15.55 -11.08 -13.68
C THR A 241 15.37 -12.60 -13.84
N PRO A 242 16.35 -13.44 -13.44
CA PRO A 242 16.21 -14.89 -13.51
C PRO A 242 15.06 -15.36 -12.59
N PHE A 243 14.17 -16.21 -13.11
CA PHE A 243 13.05 -16.71 -12.37
C PHE A 243 13.00 -18.25 -12.41
N GLU A 244 13.42 -18.90 -11.31
CA GLU A 244 13.53 -20.35 -11.20
C GLU A 244 12.61 -20.95 -10.14
N HIS A 245 11.69 -20.16 -9.56
CA HIS A 245 10.79 -20.59 -8.51
C HIS A 245 9.71 -21.55 -9.03
N LYS A 246 9.27 -22.48 -8.16
CA LYS A 246 8.15 -23.37 -8.43
C LYS A 246 6.84 -22.78 -7.93
N ALA A 247 5.74 -23.12 -8.60
CA ALA A 247 4.41 -22.63 -8.24
C ALA A 247 4.00 -23.01 -6.81
N GLU A 248 4.39 -24.21 -6.33
CA GLU A 248 4.10 -24.67 -4.97
C GLU A 248 4.81 -23.79 -3.92
N GLU A 249 6.07 -23.47 -4.14
CA GLU A 249 6.88 -22.62 -3.23
C GLU A 249 6.28 -21.22 -3.09
N LEU A 250 5.78 -20.67 -4.20
CA LEU A 250 5.13 -19.35 -4.22
C LEU A 250 3.81 -19.37 -3.44
N ASN A 251 3.01 -20.43 -3.60
CA ASN A 251 1.75 -20.58 -2.87
C ASN A 251 1.98 -20.71 -1.34
N ASP A 252 3.00 -21.43 -0.91
CA ASP A 252 3.38 -21.50 0.49
C ASP A 252 3.91 -20.17 0.99
N GLY A 253 4.64 -19.42 0.14
CA GLY A 253 5.09 -18.06 0.41
C GLY A 253 3.94 -17.10 0.71
N ILE A 254 2.79 -17.20 0.00
CA ILE A 254 1.60 -16.38 0.26
C ILE A 254 1.12 -16.55 1.70
N LYS A 255 1.01 -17.80 2.18
CA LYS A 255 0.53 -18.10 3.54
C LYS A 255 1.44 -17.56 4.62
N GLN A 256 2.75 -17.58 4.38
CA GLN A 256 3.75 -17.26 5.40
C GLN A 256 4.12 -15.76 5.42
N ARG A 257 4.20 -15.12 4.26
CA ARG A 257 4.86 -13.82 4.08
C ARG A 257 3.94 -12.71 3.61
N SER A 258 2.85 -13.02 2.86
CA SER A 258 2.00 -11.99 2.27
C SER A 258 1.50 -10.95 3.30
N PRO A 259 1.85 -9.67 3.15
CA PRO A 259 1.35 -8.62 4.04
C PRO A 259 -0.17 -8.45 3.92
N HIS A 260 -0.72 -8.55 2.73
CA HIS A 260 -2.16 -8.45 2.47
C HIS A 260 -2.93 -9.56 3.20
N LEU A 261 -2.45 -10.80 3.12
CA LEU A 261 -3.07 -11.92 3.82
C LEU A 261 -2.90 -11.80 5.34
N ASN A 262 -1.77 -11.26 5.81
CA ASN A 262 -1.53 -11.03 7.23
C ASN A 262 -2.51 -10.03 7.83
N VAL A 263 -2.88 -8.96 7.10
CA VAL A 263 -3.94 -8.02 7.52
C VAL A 263 -5.26 -8.77 7.77
N ARG A 264 -5.69 -9.64 6.86
CA ARG A 264 -6.92 -10.45 7.01
C ARG A 264 -6.81 -11.42 8.18
N ARG A 265 -5.68 -12.08 8.35
CA ARG A 265 -5.41 -12.95 9.50
C ARG A 265 -5.56 -12.20 10.81
N LYS A 266 -5.00 -10.98 10.92
CA LYS A 266 -5.12 -10.14 12.12
C LYS A 266 -6.55 -9.67 12.38
N ASN A 267 -7.35 -9.42 11.34
CA ASN A 267 -8.78 -9.14 11.50
C ASN A 267 -9.52 -10.32 12.15
N ALA A 268 -9.32 -11.54 11.65
CA ALA A 268 -9.93 -12.73 12.22
C ALA A 268 -9.46 -12.99 13.68
N GLU A 269 -8.16 -12.81 13.96
CA GLU A 269 -7.62 -12.91 15.34
C GLU A 269 -8.30 -11.88 16.28
N LYS A 270 -8.46 -10.63 15.84
CA LYS A 270 -9.14 -9.56 16.57
C LYS A 270 -10.61 -9.88 16.84
N ALA A 271 -11.34 -10.36 15.81
CA ALA A 271 -12.73 -10.75 15.96
C ALA A 271 -12.91 -11.91 16.94
N LYS A 272 -12.00 -12.90 16.91
CA LYS A 272 -11.97 -14.00 17.89
C LYS A 272 -11.82 -13.50 19.34
N GLU A 273 -10.93 -12.54 19.60
CA GLU A 273 -10.75 -11.96 20.93
C GLU A 273 -11.97 -11.07 21.32
N SER A 274 -12.63 -10.43 20.35
CA SER A 274 -13.85 -9.68 20.56
C SER A 274 -15.02 -10.56 21.03
N ILE A 275 -15.13 -11.81 20.52
CA ILE A 275 -16.08 -12.80 21.04
C ILE A 275 -15.83 -13.06 22.53
N ALA A 276 -14.56 -13.24 22.91
CA ALA A 276 -14.19 -13.48 24.30
C ALA A 276 -14.52 -12.28 25.21
N LEU A 277 -14.27 -11.06 24.72
CA LEU A 277 -14.62 -9.83 25.43
C LEU A 277 -16.13 -9.69 25.60
N ASN A 278 -16.93 -9.94 24.54
CA ASN A 278 -18.39 -9.85 24.59
C ASN A 278 -19.01 -10.93 25.50
N LYS A 279 -18.39 -12.12 25.62
CA LYS A 279 -18.77 -13.11 26.63
C LYS A 279 -18.53 -12.61 28.06
N MET A 280 -17.52 -11.77 28.30
CA MET A 280 -17.32 -11.18 29.62
C MET A 280 -18.36 -10.10 29.99
N ALA A 281 -19.15 -9.62 29.02
CA ALA A 281 -20.26 -8.70 29.29
C ALA A 281 -21.43 -9.34 30.06
N TYR A 282 -21.42 -10.68 30.27
CA TYR A 282 -22.35 -11.34 31.19
C TYR A 282 -21.98 -11.15 32.66
N PHE A 283 -20.78 -10.68 32.97
CA PHE A 283 -20.34 -10.42 34.35
C PHE A 283 -20.42 -8.94 34.66
N ALA A 284 -20.84 -8.65 35.94
CA ALA A 284 -20.99 -7.31 36.43
C ALA A 284 -19.68 -6.53 36.47
N ASP A 285 -19.72 -5.26 36.10
CA ASP A 285 -18.68 -4.30 36.41
C ASP A 285 -18.95 -3.67 37.77
N PHE A 286 -17.90 -3.27 38.47
CA PHE A 286 -17.97 -2.71 39.80
C PHE A 286 -17.59 -1.24 39.77
N GLU A 287 -18.17 -0.45 40.70
CA GLU A 287 -17.77 0.91 40.96
C GLU A 287 -17.55 1.08 42.46
N LEU A 288 -16.41 1.57 42.86
CA LEU A 288 -16.12 1.92 44.24
C LEU A 288 -16.22 3.44 44.39
N GLU A 289 -17.07 3.87 45.29
CA GLU A 289 -17.29 5.28 45.60
C GLU A 289 -16.95 5.53 47.08
N ALA A 290 -16.22 6.61 47.34
CA ALA A 290 -15.85 7.04 48.68
C ALA A 290 -16.15 8.53 48.81
N GLU A 291 -16.95 8.87 49.83
CA GLU A 291 -17.41 10.23 50.02
C GLU A 291 -17.22 10.68 51.48
N HIS A 292 -16.85 11.92 51.62
CA HIS A 292 -16.88 12.66 52.89
C HIS A 292 -18.22 13.40 52.99
N VAL A 293 -18.97 13.10 54.05
CA VAL A 293 -20.31 13.66 54.30
C VAL A 293 -20.23 14.62 55.47
N LYS A 294 -20.72 15.86 55.29
CA LYS A 294 -20.80 16.86 56.33
C LYS A 294 -22.24 17.32 56.48
N ASP A 295 -22.81 17.10 57.64
CA ASP A 295 -24.11 17.65 58.00
C ASP A 295 -23.93 19.00 58.71
N LYS A 296 -24.35 20.07 58.07
CA LYS A 296 -24.19 21.42 58.58
C LYS A 296 -25.20 21.72 59.71
N ALA A 297 -26.33 21.00 59.82
CA ALA A 297 -27.34 21.24 60.83
C ALA A 297 -26.89 20.75 62.24
N ILE A 298 -26.20 19.64 62.27
CA ILE A 298 -25.76 19.03 63.56
C ILE A 298 -24.23 19.05 63.72
N GLY A 299 -23.49 19.60 62.69
CA GLY A 299 -22.05 19.67 62.72
C GLY A 299 -21.33 18.29 62.63
N ALA A 300 -22.06 17.24 62.24
CA ALA A 300 -21.54 15.90 62.15
C ALA A 300 -20.73 15.71 60.82
N VAL A 301 -19.63 14.97 60.97
CA VAL A 301 -18.76 14.60 59.83
C VAL A 301 -18.67 13.09 59.78
N GLY A 302 -18.84 12.52 58.58
CA GLY A 302 -18.75 11.09 58.34
C GLY A 302 -18.09 10.75 57.00
N TYR A 303 -17.78 9.47 56.84
CA TYR A 303 -17.31 8.91 55.56
C TYR A 303 -18.26 7.83 55.13
N GLN A 304 -18.55 7.82 53.83
CA GLN A 304 -19.36 6.80 53.20
C GLN A 304 -18.53 6.08 52.15
N VAL A 305 -18.58 4.75 52.14
CA VAL A 305 -17.99 3.94 51.06
C VAL A 305 -19.10 3.08 50.49
N VAL A 306 -19.27 3.17 49.17
CA VAL A 306 -20.35 2.45 48.45
C VAL A 306 -19.69 1.59 47.37
N LEU A 307 -20.04 0.29 47.36
CA LEU A 307 -19.71 -0.59 46.26
C LEU A 307 -20.96 -0.80 45.39
N LYS A 308 -20.91 -0.34 44.17
CA LYS A 308 -21.97 -0.52 43.18
C LYS A 308 -21.59 -1.68 42.23
N ALA A 309 -22.58 -2.44 41.76
CA ALA A 309 -22.40 -3.48 40.77
C ALA A 309 -23.42 -3.33 39.64
N THR A 310 -22.96 -3.22 38.40
CA THR A 310 -23.83 -3.13 37.23
C THR A 310 -24.25 -4.52 36.78
N LEU A 311 -25.47 -4.94 37.13
CA LEU A 311 -25.96 -6.28 36.80
C LEU A 311 -26.50 -6.35 35.34
N PRO A 312 -26.05 -7.30 34.53
CA PRO A 312 -26.49 -7.45 33.13
C PRO A 312 -27.83 -8.20 33.04
N LEU A 313 -28.91 -7.60 33.50
CA LEU A 313 -30.26 -8.24 33.57
C LEU A 313 -30.87 -8.53 32.19
N TYR A 314 -30.46 -7.78 31.15
CA TYR A 314 -31.00 -7.95 29.78
C TYR A 314 -30.15 -8.92 28.94
N PHE A 315 -29.61 -9.97 29.57
CA PHE A 315 -28.68 -10.90 28.93
C PHE A 315 -29.27 -11.66 27.75
N PHE A 316 -30.55 -11.90 27.70
CA PHE A 316 -31.20 -12.60 26.59
C PHE A 316 -31.13 -11.82 25.28
N ASP A 317 -31.36 -10.50 25.32
CA ASP A 317 -31.34 -9.67 24.11
C ASP A 317 -30.00 -8.93 23.91
N LYS A 318 -29.51 -8.27 24.95
CA LYS A 318 -28.32 -7.42 24.80
C LYS A 318 -27.01 -8.25 24.64
N GLN A 319 -26.65 -9.02 25.67
CA GLN A 319 -25.40 -9.76 25.72
C GLN A 319 -25.38 -10.93 24.71
N ASN A 320 -26.48 -11.70 24.65
CA ASN A 320 -26.59 -12.81 23.73
C ASN A 320 -26.48 -12.34 22.24
N LYS A 321 -27.17 -11.24 21.89
CA LYS A 321 -27.12 -10.68 20.55
C LYS A 321 -25.72 -10.11 20.24
N ALA A 322 -25.05 -9.45 21.19
CA ALA A 322 -23.68 -8.96 21.03
C ALA A 322 -22.67 -10.10 20.80
N VAL A 323 -22.83 -11.24 21.49
CA VAL A 323 -22.01 -12.42 21.24
C VAL A 323 -22.30 -13.01 19.85
N ARG A 324 -23.59 -13.16 19.47
CA ARG A 324 -23.96 -13.66 18.13
C ARG A 324 -23.45 -12.74 17.01
N GLU A 325 -23.53 -11.43 17.18
CA GLU A 325 -22.96 -10.44 16.27
C GLU A 325 -21.45 -10.65 16.09
N SER A 326 -20.71 -10.77 17.20
CA SER A 326 -19.25 -10.96 17.14
C SER A 326 -18.84 -12.30 16.54
N VAL A 327 -19.67 -13.36 16.73
CA VAL A 327 -19.47 -14.66 16.05
C VAL A 327 -19.69 -14.53 14.55
N ALA A 328 -20.75 -13.84 14.12
CA ALA A 328 -21.03 -13.61 12.71
C ALA A 328 -19.90 -12.79 12.03
N ARG A 329 -19.39 -11.75 12.71
CA ARG A 329 -18.23 -10.97 12.24
C ARG A 329 -16.98 -11.81 12.12
N TYR A 330 -16.71 -12.69 13.09
CA TYR A 330 -15.57 -13.61 13.02
C TYR A 330 -15.66 -14.57 11.82
N HIS A 331 -16.86 -15.11 11.54
CA HIS A 331 -17.05 -15.94 10.34
C HIS A 331 -16.86 -15.14 9.06
N ALA A 332 -17.37 -13.90 8.98
CA ALA A 332 -17.12 -13.03 7.82
C ALA A 332 -15.63 -12.76 7.62
N ASP A 333 -14.86 -12.46 8.67
CA ASP A 333 -13.42 -12.26 8.59
C ASP A 333 -12.64 -13.53 8.16
N LEU A 334 -13.16 -14.74 8.48
CA LEU A 334 -12.58 -15.99 7.99
C LEU A 334 -12.84 -16.20 6.49
N GLU A 335 -14.04 -15.89 6.00
CA GLU A 335 -14.35 -15.95 4.58
C GLU A 335 -13.54 -14.90 3.79
N ASP A 336 -13.42 -13.67 4.31
CA ASP A 336 -12.56 -12.63 3.73
C ASP A 336 -11.07 -13.07 3.66
N PHE A 337 -10.60 -13.80 4.68
CA PHE A 337 -9.25 -14.37 4.65
C PHE A 337 -9.12 -15.42 3.55
N GLN A 338 -10.09 -16.30 3.42
CA GLN A 338 -10.09 -17.36 2.40
C GLN A 338 -10.20 -16.76 0.98
N ASP A 339 -11.07 -15.78 0.78
CA ASP A 339 -11.24 -15.09 -0.49
C ASP A 339 -9.93 -14.37 -0.90
N THR A 340 -9.34 -13.59 0.01
CA THR A 340 -8.05 -12.94 -0.24
C THR A 340 -6.95 -13.94 -0.56
N TYR A 341 -6.90 -15.09 0.12
CA TYR A 341 -5.92 -16.14 -0.19
C TYR A 341 -6.09 -16.70 -1.59
N GLN A 342 -7.32 -16.94 -2.03
CA GLN A 342 -7.63 -17.42 -3.40
C GLN A 342 -7.28 -16.37 -4.46
N GLU A 343 -7.62 -15.10 -4.21
CA GLU A 343 -7.28 -13.99 -5.10
C GLU A 343 -5.76 -13.86 -5.29
N LEU A 344 -5.00 -13.86 -4.19
CA LEU A 344 -3.54 -13.77 -4.24
C LEU A 344 -2.93 -14.99 -4.92
N GLY A 345 -3.47 -16.19 -4.68
CA GLY A 345 -3.07 -17.42 -5.37
C GLY A 345 -3.31 -17.35 -6.88
N TYR A 346 -4.47 -16.82 -7.30
CA TYR A 346 -4.77 -16.58 -8.71
C TYR A 346 -3.78 -15.59 -9.34
N ARG A 347 -3.50 -14.45 -8.68
CA ARG A 347 -2.55 -13.43 -9.16
C ARG A 347 -1.16 -14.02 -9.37
N VAL A 348 -0.65 -14.76 -8.39
CA VAL A 348 0.67 -15.43 -8.47
C VAL A 348 0.70 -16.47 -9.58
N GLN A 349 -0.33 -17.31 -9.68
CA GLN A 349 -0.39 -18.34 -10.72
C GLN A 349 -0.45 -17.74 -12.13
N ASN A 350 -1.22 -16.68 -12.31
CA ASN A 350 -1.29 -15.96 -13.59
C ASN A 350 0.05 -15.31 -13.94
N ALA A 351 0.69 -14.64 -12.99
CA ALA A 351 2.02 -14.04 -13.18
C ALA A 351 3.05 -15.10 -13.54
N PHE A 352 3.07 -16.23 -12.84
CA PHE A 352 3.94 -17.38 -13.14
C PHE A 352 3.79 -17.88 -14.58
N LEU A 353 2.56 -18.06 -15.06
CA LEU A 353 2.30 -18.50 -16.43
C LEU A 353 2.78 -17.47 -17.47
N ILE A 354 2.57 -16.19 -17.19
CA ILE A 354 3.03 -15.11 -18.07
C ILE A 354 4.56 -15.06 -18.12
N ILE A 355 5.25 -15.18 -16.98
CA ILE A 355 6.72 -15.24 -16.90
C ILE A 355 7.27 -16.41 -17.76
N HIS A 356 6.69 -17.59 -17.65
CA HIS A 356 7.10 -18.72 -18.48
C HIS A 356 6.87 -18.51 -19.97
N ARG A 357 5.76 -17.86 -20.34
CA ARG A 357 5.49 -17.50 -21.73
C ARG A 357 6.50 -16.47 -22.24
N THR A 358 6.69 -15.35 -21.51
CA THR A 358 7.59 -14.27 -21.92
C THR A 358 9.02 -14.76 -22.06
N ASN A 359 9.52 -15.60 -21.17
CA ASN A 359 10.84 -16.22 -21.26
C ASN A 359 11.04 -17.03 -22.57
N LYS A 360 9.99 -17.75 -23.01
CA LYS A 360 10.06 -18.49 -24.29
C LYS A 360 10.03 -17.55 -25.48
N LEU A 361 9.20 -16.51 -25.43
CA LEU A 361 9.09 -15.52 -26.51
C LEU A 361 10.38 -14.68 -26.64
N ILE A 362 10.95 -14.22 -25.54
CA ILE A 362 12.23 -13.50 -25.53
C ILE A 362 13.31 -14.36 -26.20
N LYS A 363 13.47 -15.63 -25.79
CA LYS A 363 14.44 -16.56 -26.41
C LYS A 363 14.19 -16.74 -27.90
N LEU A 364 12.93 -16.86 -28.34
CA LEU A 364 12.58 -17.01 -29.76
C LEU A 364 12.90 -15.75 -30.56
N LEU A 365 12.58 -14.58 -30.01
CA LEU A 365 12.88 -13.28 -30.63
C LEU A 365 14.39 -13.08 -30.77
N GLU A 366 15.16 -13.29 -29.70
CA GLU A 366 16.62 -13.08 -29.70
C GLU A 366 17.37 -14.09 -30.56
N SER A 367 17.02 -15.39 -30.50
CA SER A 367 17.77 -16.45 -31.15
C SER A 367 17.34 -16.72 -32.59
N SER A 368 16.15 -16.32 -33.02
CA SER A 368 15.59 -16.67 -34.34
C SER A 368 15.03 -15.49 -35.09
N LEU A 369 13.97 -14.83 -34.56
CA LEU A 369 13.22 -13.85 -35.33
C LEU A 369 14.02 -12.59 -35.67
N LEU A 370 14.74 -12.01 -34.71
CA LEU A 370 15.54 -10.79 -34.94
C LEU A 370 16.74 -11.03 -35.88
N PRO A 371 17.56 -12.09 -35.73
CA PRO A 371 18.60 -12.39 -36.67
C PRO A 371 18.07 -12.60 -38.09
N GLN A 372 16.99 -13.36 -38.26
CA GLN A 372 16.40 -13.62 -39.58
C GLN A 372 15.80 -12.35 -40.21
N ALA A 373 15.10 -11.48 -39.42
CA ALA A 373 14.59 -10.22 -39.93
C ALA A 373 15.70 -9.26 -40.38
N LYS A 374 16.84 -9.22 -39.66
CA LYS A 374 18.03 -8.43 -40.03
C LYS A 374 18.64 -8.92 -41.34
N GLU A 375 18.81 -10.22 -41.48
CA GLU A 375 19.32 -10.83 -42.70
C GLU A 375 18.36 -10.63 -43.89
N ALA A 376 17.03 -10.77 -43.68
CA ALA A 376 16.04 -10.52 -44.70
C ALA A 376 16.07 -9.06 -45.20
N LEU A 377 16.16 -8.10 -44.25
CA LEU A 377 16.31 -6.68 -44.61
C LEU A 377 17.61 -6.42 -45.39
N THR A 378 18.76 -6.92 -44.91
CA THR A 378 20.03 -6.75 -45.54
C THR A 378 20.04 -7.33 -46.97
N SER A 379 19.55 -8.56 -47.14
CA SER A 379 19.41 -9.23 -48.42
C SER A 379 18.50 -8.45 -49.37
N SER A 380 17.33 -8.02 -48.87
CA SER A 380 16.38 -7.24 -49.69
C SER A 380 16.92 -5.85 -50.10
N GLN A 381 17.74 -5.22 -49.26
CA GLN A 381 18.42 -3.95 -49.63
C GLN A 381 19.43 -4.15 -50.76
N VAL A 382 20.15 -5.26 -50.76
CA VAL A 382 21.10 -5.61 -51.84
C VAL A 382 20.31 -5.94 -53.13
N ALA A 383 19.31 -6.80 -53.03
CA ALA A 383 18.47 -7.20 -54.17
C ALA A 383 17.69 -6.04 -54.78
N TYR A 384 17.20 -5.08 -53.97
CA TYR A 384 16.54 -3.89 -54.47
C TYR A 384 17.49 -3.01 -55.33
N ARG A 385 18.75 -2.92 -54.94
CA ARG A 385 19.77 -2.18 -55.75
C ARG A 385 19.96 -2.79 -57.12
N THR A 386 19.94 -4.11 -57.24
CA THR A 386 20.13 -4.86 -58.48
C THR A 386 18.84 -5.12 -59.27
N GLY A 387 17.67 -4.70 -58.77
CA GLY A 387 16.38 -4.93 -59.40
C GLY A 387 15.80 -6.34 -59.13
N GLY A 388 16.36 -7.11 -58.20
CA GLY A 388 15.93 -8.47 -57.87
C GLY A 388 14.68 -8.53 -56.97
N VAL A 389 14.34 -7.44 -56.27
CA VAL A 389 13.11 -7.31 -55.48
C VAL A 389 12.50 -5.91 -55.63
N ASP A 390 11.21 -5.78 -55.38
CA ASP A 390 10.51 -4.50 -55.39
C ASP A 390 10.69 -3.70 -54.10
N PHE A 391 10.36 -2.42 -54.10
CA PHE A 391 10.42 -1.52 -52.95
C PHE A 391 9.55 -2.00 -51.79
N LEU A 392 8.35 -2.51 -52.09
CA LEU A 392 7.39 -2.96 -51.09
C LEU A 392 7.98 -4.14 -50.27
N THR A 393 8.59 -5.10 -50.89
CA THR A 393 9.22 -6.22 -50.21
C THR A 393 10.33 -5.74 -49.25
N MET A 394 11.17 -4.80 -49.71
CA MET A 394 12.23 -4.22 -48.85
C MET A 394 11.61 -3.40 -47.69
N LEU A 395 10.60 -2.60 -47.94
CA LEU A 395 9.90 -1.82 -46.93
C LEU A 395 9.25 -2.75 -45.87
N ASN A 396 8.58 -3.80 -46.29
CA ASN A 396 7.97 -4.77 -45.40
C ASN A 396 8.99 -5.46 -44.50
N ASN A 397 10.18 -5.78 -45.02
CA ASN A 397 11.28 -6.35 -44.21
C ASN A 397 11.77 -5.35 -43.15
N LEU A 398 11.84 -4.04 -43.46
CA LEU A 398 12.20 -3.01 -42.50
C LEU A 398 11.14 -2.91 -41.39
N LEU A 399 9.84 -2.89 -41.76
CA LEU A 399 8.75 -2.82 -40.79
C LEU A 399 8.69 -4.06 -39.90
N THR A 400 8.90 -5.25 -40.47
CA THR A 400 8.98 -6.51 -39.71
C THR A 400 10.14 -6.50 -38.71
N LEU A 401 11.31 -6.00 -39.08
CA LEU A 401 12.43 -5.85 -38.17
C LEU A 401 12.06 -4.91 -37.01
N GLN A 402 11.50 -3.74 -37.32
CA GLN A 402 11.08 -2.75 -36.33
C GLN A 402 10.01 -3.31 -35.37
N GLU A 403 9.04 -4.06 -35.87
CA GLU A 403 8.01 -4.71 -35.04
C GLU A 403 8.63 -5.73 -34.09
N ASN A 404 9.53 -6.59 -34.57
CA ASN A 404 10.21 -7.60 -33.74
C ASN A 404 11.13 -6.96 -32.67
N GLU A 405 11.80 -5.84 -32.99
CA GLU A 405 12.62 -5.10 -32.01
C GLU A 405 11.74 -4.52 -30.88
N VAL A 406 10.61 -3.91 -31.19
CA VAL A 406 9.66 -3.38 -30.20
C VAL A 406 9.01 -4.52 -29.41
N GLU A 407 8.68 -5.63 -30.07
CA GLU A 407 8.07 -6.80 -29.39
C GLU A 407 9.04 -7.41 -28.38
N LEU A 408 10.32 -7.53 -28.68
CA LEU A 408 11.32 -8.01 -27.73
C LEU A 408 11.34 -7.16 -26.45
N GLU A 409 11.47 -5.85 -26.59
CA GLU A 409 11.47 -4.94 -25.43
C GLU A 409 10.15 -4.99 -24.64
N GLY A 410 9.03 -5.15 -25.36
CA GLY A 410 7.72 -5.33 -24.76
C GLY A 410 7.60 -6.62 -23.92
N GLU A 411 8.13 -7.75 -24.41
CA GLU A 411 8.13 -9.01 -23.67
C GLU A 411 9.09 -8.99 -22.46
N ILE A 412 10.23 -8.29 -22.56
CA ILE A 412 11.14 -8.07 -21.41
C ILE A 412 10.43 -7.25 -20.33
N VAL A 413 9.78 -6.16 -20.70
CA VAL A 413 9.02 -5.33 -19.74
C VAL A 413 7.85 -6.09 -19.11
N LYS A 414 7.12 -6.88 -19.90
CA LYS A 414 6.05 -7.73 -19.37
C LYS A 414 6.59 -8.74 -18.35
N HIS A 415 7.74 -9.33 -18.61
CA HIS A 415 8.41 -10.25 -17.69
C HIS A 415 8.68 -9.56 -16.34
N GLU A 416 9.37 -8.41 -16.34
CA GLU A 416 9.73 -7.68 -15.12
C GLU A 416 8.49 -7.18 -14.34
N LYS A 417 7.43 -6.78 -15.04
CA LYS A 417 6.16 -6.41 -14.41
C LYS A 417 5.48 -7.57 -13.71
N GLN A 418 5.60 -8.80 -14.25
CA GLN A 418 5.03 -9.99 -13.59
C GLN A 418 5.86 -10.45 -12.39
N ILE A 419 7.18 -10.26 -12.41
CA ILE A 419 8.02 -10.43 -11.23
C ILE A 419 7.60 -9.44 -10.14
N THR A 420 7.42 -8.17 -10.50
CA THR A 420 6.92 -7.15 -9.58
C THR A 420 5.55 -7.50 -8.98
N GLU A 421 4.69 -8.18 -9.74
CA GLU A 421 3.39 -8.69 -9.25
C GLU A 421 3.57 -9.74 -8.17
N ILE A 422 4.49 -10.69 -8.38
CA ILE A 422 4.82 -11.73 -7.39
C ILE A 422 5.46 -11.12 -6.14
N GLU A 423 6.37 -10.16 -6.32
CA GLU A 423 6.99 -9.42 -5.21
C GLU A 423 5.94 -8.72 -4.35
N GLU A 424 4.96 -8.05 -4.97
CA GLU A 424 3.87 -7.37 -4.26
C GLU A 424 3.03 -8.34 -3.43
N VAL A 425 2.67 -9.49 -4.01
CA VAL A 425 1.86 -10.50 -3.33
C VAL A 425 2.61 -11.15 -2.17
N LEU A 426 3.88 -11.50 -2.38
CA LEU A 426 4.69 -12.18 -1.36
C LEU A 426 5.28 -11.24 -0.32
N GLY A 427 5.38 -9.95 -0.63
CA GLY A 427 6.00 -8.99 0.26
C GLY A 427 7.52 -9.11 0.34
N ILE A 428 8.16 -9.51 -0.75
CA ILE A 428 9.62 -9.66 -0.88
C ILE A 428 10.07 -9.00 -2.17
N PHE A 429 11.37 -8.71 -2.30
CA PHE A 429 12.00 -8.35 -3.57
C PHE A 429 12.82 -9.55 -4.07
N LEU A 430 12.60 -9.93 -5.35
CA LEU A 430 13.25 -11.06 -6.01
C LEU A 430 14.49 -10.63 -6.79
#